data_810f212e2b4d5511f49b2a97b690f71d
#
_entry.id   810f212e2b4d5511f49b2a97b690f71d
#
_cell.length_a   1.000
_cell.length_b   1.000
_cell.length_c   1.000
_cell.angle_alpha   90.00
_cell.angle_beta   90.00
_cell.angle_gamma   90.00
#
_symmetry.space_group_name_H-M   'P 1'
#
loop_
_entity.id
_entity.type
_entity.pdbx_description
1 polymer ?
#
loop_
_entity_poly.entity_id
_entity_poly.type
_entity_poly.pdbx_seq_one_letter_code
_entity_poly.pdbx_strand_id
1 'polypeptide(L)'
;MSLKNKVAVITGAASGIGEHCARTFAQQGAAVVIADLNLAAAGKVADSINAAGGKALAVAMDVTNEEAVNAGIEEAANVFGGIDVLVSNAGIQIIAPVDEFAFSDWKKMLAIHLDGAFLTTKAVLKHMYGSGKGGSIVYMGSVHSHEASKLKAAYVTAKHGLLGLARVVAKEGGPRGVRANVVCPGFVRTPLVDKQIPEQAKALGISEADVIKNVMLRETVDGEFTTLADVAKTVAFLSGFESNALTGQSVLVTHGWSMH
;
A
#
# COMPACT_ATOMS: atom_id res chain seq x y z
N MET A 1 9.08 19.09 3.79
CA MET A 1 8.94 17.82 3.03
C MET A 1 8.03 18.11 1.86
N SER A 2 8.45 17.83 0.65
CA SER A 2 7.70 18.17 -0.55
C SER A 2 7.78 17.00 -1.54
N LEU A 3 6.65 16.65 -2.14
CA LEU A 3 6.58 15.73 -3.26
C LEU A 3 6.60 16.47 -4.62
N LYS A 4 6.82 17.77 -4.60
CA LYS A 4 6.87 18.60 -5.80
C LYS A 4 7.93 18.07 -6.78
N ASN A 5 7.52 17.90 -8.03
CA ASN A 5 8.33 17.35 -9.12
C ASN A 5 8.81 15.90 -8.93
N LYS A 6 8.23 15.15 -7.98
CA LYS A 6 8.46 13.71 -7.81
C LYS A 6 7.51 12.91 -8.69
N VAL A 7 7.96 11.77 -9.16
CA VAL A 7 7.14 10.79 -9.88
C VAL A 7 6.84 9.63 -8.94
N ALA A 8 5.57 9.39 -8.66
CA ALA A 8 5.12 8.37 -7.74
C ALA A 8 4.24 7.32 -8.43
N VAL A 9 4.66 6.06 -8.37
CA VAL A 9 3.85 4.92 -8.78
C VAL A 9 3.12 4.38 -7.56
N ILE A 10 1.80 4.20 -7.68
CA ILE A 10 0.95 3.69 -6.60
C ILE A 10 0.14 2.52 -7.13
N THR A 11 0.33 1.32 -6.56
CA THR A 11 -0.39 0.12 -6.99
C THR A 11 -1.71 -0.04 -6.24
N GLY A 12 -2.73 -0.60 -6.91
CA GLY A 12 -4.09 -0.68 -6.35
C GLY A 12 -4.69 0.71 -6.12
N ALA A 13 -4.41 1.65 -7.01
CA ALA A 13 -4.71 3.07 -6.82
C ALA A 13 -6.05 3.52 -7.46
N ALA A 14 -6.85 2.61 -7.98
CA ALA A 14 -8.18 2.91 -8.51
C ALA A 14 -9.24 3.12 -7.41
N SER A 15 -8.93 2.84 -6.14
CA SER A 15 -9.87 3.00 -5.03
C SER A 15 -9.17 3.06 -3.67
N GLY A 16 -9.92 3.40 -2.62
CA GLY A 16 -9.51 3.26 -1.22
C GLY A 16 -8.25 4.02 -0.84
N ILE A 17 -7.34 3.36 -0.11
CA ILE A 17 -6.10 3.97 0.39
C ILE A 17 -5.21 4.41 -0.78
N GLY A 18 -5.06 3.56 -1.81
CA GLY A 18 -4.22 3.88 -2.97
C GLY A 18 -4.68 5.11 -3.73
N GLU A 19 -5.98 5.23 -4.01
CA GLU A 19 -6.57 6.43 -4.62
C GLU A 19 -6.34 7.67 -3.75
N HIS A 20 -6.54 7.55 -2.44
CA HIS A 20 -6.38 8.70 -1.54
C HIS A 20 -4.92 9.16 -1.45
N CYS A 21 -3.97 8.21 -1.45
CA CYS A 21 -2.54 8.52 -1.56
C CYS A 21 -2.23 9.25 -2.87
N ALA A 22 -2.75 8.78 -4.01
CA ALA A 22 -2.52 9.41 -5.30
C ALA A 22 -3.02 10.86 -5.33
N ARG A 23 -4.22 11.11 -4.84
CA ARG A 23 -4.79 12.47 -4.75
C ARG A 23 -3.96 13.37 -3.82
N THR A 24 -3.56 12.86 -2.66
CA THR A 24 -2.72 13.58 -1.70
C THR A 24 -1.36 13.93 -2.32
N PHE A 25 -0.74 13.02 -3.04
CA PHE A 25 0.55 13.23 -3.69
C PHE A 25 0.45 14.27 -4.82
N ALA A 26 -0.59 14.17 -5.65
CA ALA A 26 -0.86 15.13 -6.72
C ALA A 26 -1.08 16.55 -6.18
N GLN A 27 -1.83 16.69 -5.07
CA GLN A 27 -2.01 17.97 -4.37
C GLN A 27 -0.69 18.55 -3.83
N GLN A 28 0.30 17.71 -3.54
CA GLN A 28 1.65 18.12 -3.13
C GLN A 28 2.61 18.34 -4.31
N GLY A 29 2.10 18.30 -5.54
CA GLY A 29 2.83 18.60 -6.77
C GLY A 29 3.62 17.43 -7.37
N ALA A 30 3.32 16.19 -6.99
CA ALA A 30 3.84 15.00 -7.65
C ALA A 30 3.10 14.71 -8.95
N ALA A 31 3.80 14.11 -9.92
CA ALA A 31 3.19 13.34 -10.99
C ALA A 31 2.89 11.94 -10.45
N VAL A 32 1.67 11.45 -10.63
CA VAL A 32 1.21 10.19 -10.04
C VAL A 32 0.80 9.18 -11.09
N VAL A 33 1.21 7.94 -10.91
CA VAL A 33 0.81 6.80 -11.74
C VAL A 33 -0.20 5.97 -10.96
N ILE A 34 -1.42 5.88 -11.49
CA ILE A 34 -2.52 5.12 -10.95
C ILE A 34 -2.43 3.72 -11.55
N ALA A 35 -1.63 2.85 -10.92
CA ALA A 35 -1.42 1.49 -11.38
C ALA A 35 -2.47 0.56 -10.75
N ASP A 36 -3.31 -0.04 -11.58
CA ASP A 36 -4.39 -0.92 -11.12
C ASP A 36 -4.73 -1.99 -12.17
N LEU A 37 -5.27 -3.11 -11.72
CA LEU A 37 -5.80 -4.14 -12.60
C LEU A 37 -7.01 -3.62 -13.40
N ASN A 38 -7.80 -2.75 -12.79
CA ASN A 38 -8.97 -2.10 -13.40
C ASN A 38 -8.58 -0.76 -14.05
N LEU A 39 -8.07 -0.81 -15.28
CA LEU A 39 -7.65 0.38 -16.03
C LEU A 39 -8.77 1.43 -16.16
N ALA A 40 -10.03 1.02 -16.34
CA ALA A 40 -11.15 1.96 -16.49
C ALA A 40 -11.40 2.77 -15.20
N ALA A 41 -11.27 2.12 -14.03
CA ALA A 41 -11.37 2.81 -12.74
C ALA A 41 -10.15 3.69 -12.48
N ALA A 42 -8.94 3.20 -12.80
CA ALA A 42 -7.71 3.98 -12.72
C ALA A 42 -7.77 5.23 -13.60
N GLY A 43 -8.33 5.12 -14.81
CA GLY A 43 -8.54 6.24 -15.72
C GLY A 43 -9.41 7.33 -15.11
N LYS A 44 -10.52 6.98 -14.47
CA LYS A 44 -11.39 7.96 -13.79
C LYS A 44 -10.66 8.74 -12.69
N VAL A 45 -9.81 8.06 -11.94
CA VAL A 45 -8.99 8.70 -10.88
C VAL A 45 -7.98 9.66 -11.53
N ALA A 46 -7.27 9.20 -12.57
CA ALA A 46 -6.29 10.02 -13.28
C ALA A 46 -6.94 11.25 -13.92
N ASP A 47 -8.06 11.09 -14.61
CA ASP A 47 -8.82 12.18 -15.22
C ASP A 47 -9.25 13.23 -14.19
N SER A 48 -9.75 12.77 -13.04
CA SER A 48 -10.15 13.65 -11.95
C SER A 48 -8.97 14.46 -11.38
N ILE A 49 -7.78 13.83 -11.24
CA ILE A 49 -6.57 14.52 -10.78
C ILE A 49 -6.10 15.53 -11.83
N ASN A 50 -6.10 15.17 -13.12
CA ASN A 50 -5.71 16.05 -14.22
C ASN A 50 -6.68 17.23 -14.36
N ALA A 51 -7.99 17.02 -14.24
CA ALA A 51 -9.00 18.07 -14.23
C ALA A 51 -8.81 19.08 -13.08
N ALA A 52 -8.27 18.64 -11.95
CA ALA A 52 -7.91 19.49 -10.81
C ALA A 52 -6.54 20.21 -10.96
N GLY A 53 -5.89 20.09 -12.11
CA GLY A 53 -4.59 20.73 -12.40
C GLY A 53 -3.36 19.92 -11.96
N GLY A 54 -3.56 18.67 -11.52
CA GLY A 54 -2.48 17.73 -11.21
C GLY A 54 -1.89 17.07 -12.47
N LYS A 55 -1.01 16.10 -12.26
CA LYS A 55 -0.43 15.26 -13.32
C LYS A 55 -0.65 13.79 -12.94
N ALA A 56 -1.44 13.07 -13.70
CA ALA A 56 -1.72 11.65 -13.45
C ALA A 56 -1.75 10.85 -14.75
N LEU A 57 -1.28 9.60 -14.66
CA LEU A 57 -1.32 8.59 -15.71
C LEU A 57 -1.98 7.34 -15.15
N ALA A 58 -2.94 6.76 -15.86
CA ALA A 58 -3.50 5.46 -15.52
C ALA A 58 -2.76 4.36 -16.26
N VAL A 59 -2.35 3.31 -15.54
CA VAL A 59 -1.61 2.17 -16.09
C VAL A 59 -2.28 0.87 -15.68
N ALA A 60 -2.56 0.00 -16.66
CA ALA A 60 -3.02 -1.37 -16.37
C ALA A 60 -1.86 -2.19 -15.80
N MET A 61 -2.01 -2.69 -14.57
CA MET A 61 -0.96 -3.44 -13.91
C MET A 61 -1.51 -4.57 -13.05
N ASP A 62 -1.29 -5.80 -13.49
CA ASP A 62 -1.41 -6.97 -12.62
C ASP A 62 -0.09 -7.13 -11.88
N VAL A 63 -0.08 -6.85 -10.58
CA VAL A 63 1.12 -6.94 -9.76
C VAL A 63 1.67 -8.36 -9.61
N THR A 64 0.87 -9.38 -9.94
CA THR A 64 1.28 -10.79 -9.91
C THR A 64 1.97 -11.24 -11.20
N ASN A 65 2.00 -10.38 -12.21
CA ASN A 65 2.60 -10.66 -13.52
C ASN A 65 3.83 -9.77 -13.73
N GLU A 66 5.02 -10.38 -13.80
CA GLU A 66 6.28 -9.65 -13.92
C GLU A 66 6.36 -8.82 -15.21
N GLU A 67 5.83 -9.32 -16.33
CA GLU A 67 5.85 -8.60 -17.62
C GLU A 67 4.94 -7.37 -17.55
N ALA A 68 3.74 -7.51 -16.99
CA ALA A 68 2.81 -6.38 -16.80
C ALA A 68 3.39 -5.32 -15.86
N VAL A 69 4.06 -5.73 -14.79
CA VAL A 69 4.74 -4.81 -13.86
C VAL A 69 5.87 -4.07 -14.59
N ASN A 70 6.76 -4.79 -15.29
CA ASN A 70 7.85 -4.15 -16.02
C ASN A 70 7.33 -3.18 -17.09
N ALA A 71 6.34 -3.58 -17.89
CA ALA A 71 5.75 -2.70 -18.91
C ALA A 71 5.13 -1.43 -18.31
N GLY A 72 4.37 -1.56 -17.22
CA GLY A 72 3.74 -0.41 -16.58
C GLY A 72 4.73 0.54 -15.92
N ILE A 73 5.82 0.04 -15.33
CA ILE A 73 6.88 0.87 -14.77
C ILE A 73 7.67 1.59 -15.88
N GLU A 74 7.98 0.91 -16.98
CA GLU A 74 8.63 1.52 -18.14
C GLU A 74 7.75 2.63 -18.76
N GLU A 75 6.44 2.39 -18.94
CA GLU A 75 5.50 3.40 -19.42
C GLU A 75 5.51 4.64 -18.51
N ALA A 76 5.43 4.45 -17.20
CA ALA A 76 5.49 5.54 -16.23
C ALA A 76 6.80 6.34 -16.31
N ALA A 77 7.92 5.64 -16.40
CA ALA A 77 9.25 6.25 -16.51
C ALA A 77 9.41 7.04 -17.80
N ASN A 78 8.90 6.51 -18.92
CA ASN A 78 8.96 7.19 -20.22
C ASN A 78 8.10 8.46 -20.26
N VAL A 79 6.89 8.42 -19.67
CA VAL A 79 5.98 9.58 -19.65
C VAL A 79 6.48 10.69 -18.72
N PHE A 80 7.00 10.35 -17.55
CA PHE A 80 7.37 11.34 -16.53
C PHE A 80 8.88 11.55 -16.34
N GLY A 81 9.73 10.80 -17.05
CA GLY A 81 11.17 10.97 -17.02
C GLY A 81 11.88 10.27 -15.87
N GLY A 82 11.24 9.31 -15.20
CA GLY A 82 11.83 8.50 -14.14
C GLY A 82 10.83 8.14 -13.04
N ILE A 83 11.30 7.47 -11.98
CA ILE A 83 10.50 7.06 -10.82
C ILE A 83 11.24 7.47 -9.55
N ASP A 84 10.59 8.26 -8.68
CA ASP A 84 11.14 8.69 -7.39
C ASP A 84 10.51 7.93 -6.21
N VAL A 85 9.24 7.54 -6.33
CA VAL A 85 8.46 6.92 -5.24
C VAL A 85 7.68 5.71 -5.75
N LEU A 86 7.70 4.63 -4.96
CA LEU A 86 6.76 3.52 -5.07
C LEU A 86 5.91 3.45 -3.80
N VAL A 87 4.59 3.40 -3.95
CA VAL A 87 3.65 2.97 -2.91
C VAL A 87 3.10 1.62 -3.31
N SER A 88 3.65 0.55 -2.73
CA SER A 88 3.18 -0.83 -2.94
C SER A 88 1.97 -1.07 -2.04
N ASN A 89 0.77 -0.82 -2.60
CA ASN A 89 -0.50 -0.83 -1.86
C ASN A 89 -1.48 -1.91 -2.32
N ALA A 90 -1.37 -2.43 -3.54
CA ALA A 90 -2.28 -3.46 -4.05
C ALA A 90 -2.47 -4.61 -3.07
N GLY A 91 -3.72 -5.00 -2.83
CA GLY A 91 -4.02 -6.05 -1.88
C GLY A 91 -5.48 -6.44 -1.85
N ILE A 92 -5.75 -7.64 -1.36
CA ILE A 92 -7.09 -8.21 -1.15
C ILE A 92 -7.19 -8.80 0.25
N GLN A 93 -8.41 -9.12 0.68
CA GLN A 93 -8.65 -9.85 1.92
C GLN A 93 -9.59 -11.03 1.64
N ILE A 94 -9.16 -12.21 2.11
CA ILE A 94 -9.98 -13.42 2.18
C ILE A 94 -9.85 -13.92 3.61
N ILE A 95 -10.95 -14.28 4.25
CA ILE A 95 -11.00 -14.75 5.63
C ILE A 95 -11.55 -16.16 5.71
N ALA A 96 -10.88 -17.03 6.45
CA ALA A 96 -11.34 -18.37 6.83
C ALA A 96 -10.49 -18.90 7.99
N PRO A 97 -10.97 -19.88 8.76
CA PRO A 97 -10.13 -20.64 9.69
C PRO A 97 -8.93 -21.27 8.97
N VAL A 98 -7.81 -21.46 9.68
CA VAL A 98 -6.57 -21.97 9.08
C VAL A 98 -6.76 -23.36 8.46
N ASP A 99 -7.50 -24.22 9.12
CA ASP A 99 -7.79 -25.59 8.70
C ASP A 99 -8.77 -25.69 7.52
N GLU A 100 -9.56 -24.63 7.29
CA GLU A 100 -10.52 -24.54 6.17
C GLU A 100 -10.02 -23.61 5.04
N PHE A 101 -8.85 -22.94 5.21
CA PHE A 101 -8.36 -21.95 4.26
C PHE A 101 -7.92 -22.61 2.96
N ALA A 102 -8.60 -22.32 1.85
CA ALA A 102 -8.27 -22.91 0.55
C ALA A 102 -6.83 -22.53 0.13
N PHE A 103 -6.04 -23.54 -0.27
CA PHE A 103 -4.66 -23.30 -0.69
C PHE A 103 -4.53 -22.40 -1.91
N SER A 104 -5.53 -22.41 -2.80
CA SER A 104 -5.61 -21.47 -3.94
C SER A 104 -5.73 -20.01 -3.46
N ASP A 105 -6.53 -19.76 -2.42
CA ASP A 105 -6.71 -18.42 -1.86
C ASP A 105 -5.47 -17.98 -1.08
N TRP A 106 -4.82 -18.90 -0.37
CA TRP A 106 -3.51 -18.67 0.24
C TRP A 106 -2.50 -18.19 -0.80
N LYS A 107 -2.32 -18.95 -1.88
CA LYS A 107 -1.39 -18.59 -2.97
C LYS A 107 -1.75 -17.25 -3.60
N LYS A 108 -3.03 -17.02 -3.90
CA LYS A 108 -3.52 -15.77 -4.48
C LYS A 108 -3.19 -14.58 -3.60
N MET A 109 -3.41 -14.68 -2.30
CA MET A 109 -3.11 -13.59 -1.37
C MET A 109 -1.61 -13.31 -1.29
N LEU A 110 -0.78 -14.34 -1.17
CA LEU A 110 0.68 -14.16 -1.16
C LEU A 110 1.19 -13.58 -2.47
N ALA A 111 0.70 -14.05 -3.62
CA ALA A 111 1.07 -13.52 -4.92
C ALA A 111 0.78 -12.02 -5.05
N ILE A 112 -0.40 -11.55 -4.60
CA ILE A 112 -0.74 -10.13 -4.68
C ILE A 112 0.07 -9.30 -3.67
N HIS A 113 0.16 -9.74 -2.42
CA HIS A 113 0.74 -8.93 -1.34
C HIS A 113 2.28 -8.99 -1.28
N LEU A 114 2.88 -10.18 -1.49
CA LEU A 114 4.34 -10.38 -1.38
C LEU A 114 5.02 -10.40 -2.73
N ASP A 115 4.60 -11.28 -3.65
CA ASP A 115 5.24 -11.35 -4.96
C ASP A 115 5.03 -10.05 -5.72
N GLY A 116 3.83 -9.45 -5.64
CA GLY A 116 3.53 -8.14 -6.24
C GLY A 116 4.37 -7.00 -5.65
N ALA A 117 4.58 -7.00 -4.33
CA ALA A 117 5.48 -6.03 -3.70
C ALA A 117 6.93 -6.23 -4.14
N PHE A 118 7.39 -7.48 -4.24
CA PHE A 118 8.72 -7.80 -4.74
C PHE A 118 8.91 -7.41 -6.21
N LEU A 119 7.99 -7.76 -7.09
CA LEU A 119 8.07 -7.47 -8.52
C LEU A 119 8.09 -5.96 -8.80
N THR A 120 7.18 -5.21 -8.16
CA THR A 120 7.14 -3.75 -8.30
C THR A 120 8.39 -3.08 -7.74
N THR A 121 8.90 -3.56 -6.60
CA THR A 121 10.18 -3.10 -6.03
C THR A 121 11.33 -3.36 -6.98
N LYS A 122 11.48 -4.59 -7.49
CA LYS A 122 12.52 -4.99 -8.44
C LYS A 122 12.52 -4.09 -9.69
N ALA A 123 11.35 -3.78 -10.21
CA ALA A 123 11.22 -2.94 -11.40
C ALA A 123 11.62 -1.47 -11.13
N VAL A 124 11.09 -0.84 -10.06
CA VAL A 124 11.41 0.57 -9.77
C VAL A 124 12.85 0.78 -9.32
N LEU A 125 13.47 -0.19 -8.64
CA LEU A 125 14.87 -0.11 -8.23
C LEU A 125 15.83 0.06 -9.40
N LYS A 126 15.54 -0.53 -10.58
CA LYS A 126 16.34 -0.33 -11.79
C LYS A 126 16.38 1.15 -12.19
N HIS A 127 15.22 1.83 -12.16
CA HIS A 127 15.11 3.26 -12.47
C HIS A 127 15.75 4.14 -11.38
N MET A 128 15.47 3.85 -10.10
CA MET A 128 16.05 4.61 -8.98
C MET A 128 17.58 4.51 -8.95
N TYR A 129 18.13 3.33 -9.19
CA TYR A 129 19.58 3.14 -9.27
C TYR A 129 20.21 3.78 -10.52
N GLY A 130 19.53 3.64 -11.68
CA GLY A 130 20.01 4.22 -12.94
C GLY A 130 20.02 5.75 -12.94
N SER A 131 19.09 6.39 -12.24
CA SER A 131 19.03 7.84 -12.12
C SER A 131 20.12 8.44 -11.23
N GLY A 132 20.67 7.68 -10.28
CA GLY A 132 21.59 8.15 -9.25
C GLY A 132 20.98 9.11 -8.22
N LYS A 133 19.65 9.36 -8.28
CA LYS A 133 18.93 10.29 -7.38
C LYS A 133 18.36 9.62 -6.14
N GLY A 134 18.46 8.27 -6.07
CA GLY A 134 17.80 7.49 -5.04
C GLY A 134 16.29 7.41 -5.21
N GLY A 135 15.57 7.17 -4.12
CA GLY A 135 14.12 7.06 -4.15
C GLY A 135 13.53 6.67 -2.80
N SER A 136 12.20 6.55 -2.76
CA SER A 136 11.47 6.10 -1.57
C SER A 136 10.47 5.02 -1.92
N ILE A 137 10.51 3.92 -1.19
CA ILE A 137 9.55 2.81 -1.31
C ILE A 137 8.75 2.74 -0.02
N VAL A 138 7.43 2.80 -0.12
CA VAL A 138 6.52 2.63 1.01
C VAL A 138 5.63 1.43 0.74
N TYR A 139 5.73 0.43 1.60
CA TYR A 139 4.85 -0.72 1.57
C TYR A 139 3.63 -0.48 2.45
N MET A 140 2.45 -0.81 1.94
CA MET A 140 1.23 -0.79 2.72
C MET A 140 1.14 -2.07 3.55
N GLY A 141 1.64 -1.98 4.78
CA GLY A 141 1.48 -2.98 5.81
C GLY A 141 0.06 -3.00 6.39
N SER A 142 0.00 -3.29 7.65
CA SER A 142 -1.19 -3.28 8.52
C SER A 142 -0.72 -3.34 9.96
N VAL A 143 -1.57 -3.03 10.94
CA VAL A 143 -1.35 -3.48 12.31
C VAL A 143 -1.02 -4.99 12.34
N HIS A 144 -1.57 -5.74 11.41
CA HIS A 144 -1.27 -7.16 11.21
C HIS A 144 0.12 -7.46 10.60
N SER A 145 0.97 -6.47 10.46
CA SER A 145 2.41 -6.68 10.27
C SER A 145 3.13 -6.98 11.60
N HIS A 146 2.47 -6.73 12.73
CA HIS A 146 2.98 -6.92 14.10
C HIS A 146 2.07 -7.82 14.95
N GLU A 147 0.76 -7.74 14.71
CA GLU A 147 -0.27 -8.43 15.49
C GLU A 147 -0.93 -9.55 14.70
N ALA A 148 -1.31 -10.61 15.38
CA ALA A 148 -2.13 -11.67 14.79
C ALA A 148 -3.63 -11.37 14.90
N SER A 149 -4.43 -11.94 14.01
CA SER A 149 -5.88 -11.94 14.08
C SER A 149 -6.45 -13.27 13.60
N LYS A 150 -7.51 -13.72 14.22
CA LYS A 150 -8.23 -14.94 13.77
C LYS A 150 -8.72 -14.76 12.34
N LEU A 151 -8.84 -15.86 11.61
CA LEU A 151 -9.36 -15.94 10.24
C LEU A 151 -8.50 -15.29 9.15
N LYS A 152 -7.31 -14.77 9.47
CA LYS A 152 -6.49 -13.95 8.54
C LYS A 152 -5.10 -14.54 8.28
N ALA A 153 -4.96 -15.88 8.27
CA ALA A 153 -3.65 -16.53 8.17
C ALA A 153 -2.78 -16.00 7.00
N ALA A 154 -3.29 -16.03 5.77
CA ALA A 154 -2.54 -15.56 4.60
C ALA A 154 -2.23 -14.05 4.67
N TYR A 155 -3.19 -13.24 5.13
CA TYR A 155 -3.02 -11.80 5.25
C TYR A 155 -1.95 -11.43 6.28
N VAL A 156 -2.03 -11.97 7.49
CA VAL A 156 -1.06 -11.76 8.56
C VAL A 156 0.33 -12.18 8.11
N THR A 157 0.47 -13.36 7.51
CA THR A 157 1.75 -13.84 6.97
C THR A 157 2.32 -12.88 5.93
N ALA A 158 1.50 -12.44 4.97
CA ALA A 158 1.93 -11.50 3.94
C ALA A 158 2.37 -10.16 4.53
N LYS A 159 1.60 -9.61 5.48
CA LYS A 159 1.92 -8.31 6.08
C LYS A 159 3.16 -8.35 6.97
N HIS A 160 3.44 -9.45 7.66
CA HIS A 160 4.73 -9.69 8.33
C HIS A 160 5.88 -9.79 7.32
N GLY A 161 5.68 -10.47 6.20
CA GLY A 161 6.69 -10.60 5.14
C GLY A 161 7.13 -9.26 4.55
N LEU A 162 6.22 -8.27 4.45
CA LEU A 162 6.55 -6.92 3.97
C LEU A 162 7.58 -6.20 4.87
N LEU A 163 7.58 -6.46 6.19
CA LEU A 163 8.61 -5.90 7.08
C LEU A 163 10.00 -6.44 6.72
N GLY A 164 10.09 -7.75 6.45
CA GLY A 164 11.34 -8.38 6.02
C GLY A 164 11.84 -7.77 4.70
N LEU A 165 10.97 -7.69 3.70
CA LEU A 165 11.30 -7.11 2.40
C LEU A 165 11.77 -5.65 2.54
N ALA A 166 11.04 -4.82 3.28
CA ALA A 166 11.41 -3.41 3.49
C ALA A 166 12.79 -3.25 4.12
N ARG A 167 13.12 -4.09 5.12
CA ARG A 167 14.41 -4.06 5.80
C ARG A 167 15.57 -4.48 4.91
N VAL A 168 15.37 -5.48 4.04
CA VAL A 168 16.37 -5.88 3.05
C VAL A 168 16.60 -4.76 2.04
N VAL A 169 15.52 -4.23 1.47
CA VAL A 169 15.59 -3.12 0.50
C VAL A 169 16.24 -1.87 1.10
N ALA A 170 15.96 -1.55 2.37
CA ALA A 170 16.62 -0.45 3.07
C ALA A 170 18.15 -0.63 3.18
N LYS A 171 18.60 -1.87 3.44
CA LYS A 171 20.04 -2.17 3.52
C LYS A 171 20.73 -2.15 2.15
N GLU A 172 20.12 -2.74 1.14
CA GLU A 172 20.68 -2.82 -0.21
C GLU A 172 20.60 -1.48 -0.97
N GLY A 173 19.49 -0.76 -0.77
CA GLY A 173 19.21 0.53 -1.42
C GLY A 173 19.90 1.72 -0.78
N GLY A 174 20.19 1.66 0.53
CA GLY A 174 20.76 2.76 1.30
C GLY A 174 22.03 3.38 0.70
N PRO A 175 23.03 2.59 0.25
CA PRO A 175 24.21 3.12 -0.43
C PRO A 175 23.94 3.86 -1.74
N ARG A 176 22.75 3.67 -2.32
CA ARG A 176 22.29 4.32 -3.56
C ARG A 176 21.20 5.36 -3.29
N GLY A 177 21.01 5.78 -2.03
CA GLY A 177 20.02 6.79 -1.66
C GLY A 177 18.56 6.32 -1.71
N VAL A 178 18.31 4.99 -1.74
CA VAL A 178 16.93 4.44 -1.70
C VAL A 178 16.55 4.10 -0.27
N ARG A 179 15.39 4.59 0.15
CA ARG A 179 14.76 4.29 1.45
C ARG A 179 13.58 3.35 1.25
N ALA A 180 13.34 2.49 2.22
CA ALA A 180 12.19 1.59 2.22
C ALA A 180 11.57 1.52 3.61
N ASN A 181 10.28 1.79 3.72
CA ASN A 181 9.54 1.79 4.99
C ASN A 181 8.17 1.13 4.81
N VAL A 182 7.53 0.79 5.93
CA VAL A 182 6.20 0.20 5.96
C VAL A 182 5.26 1.13 6.74
N VAL A 183 4.10 1.44 6.18
CA VAL A 183 2.99 2.07 6.93
C VAL A 183 2.03 0.98 7.34
N CYS A 184 1.69 0.94 8.63
CA CYS A 184 0.89 -0.10 9.25
C CYS A 184 -0.43 0.49 9.80
N PRO A 185 -1.48 0.65 8.97
CA PRO A 185 -2.76 1.13 9.43
C PRO A 185 -3.46 0.12 10.34
N GLY A 186 -4.30 0.62 11.24
CA GLY A 186 -5.39 -0.13 11.87
C GLY A 186 -6.53 -0.37 10.89
N PHE A 187 -7.76 -0.49 11.38
CA PHE A 187 -8.92 -0.53 10.50
C PHE A 187 -9.20 0.84 9.88
N VAL A 188 -9.11 0.90 8.56
CA VAL A 188 -9.44 2.08 7.76
C VAL A 188 -10.76 1.82 7.05
N ARG A 189 -11.78 2.66 7.26
CA ARG A 189 -13.06 2.49 6.61
C ARG A 189 -12.94 2.64 5.10
N THR A 190 -12.98 1.53 4.41
CA THR A 190 -12.83 1.40 2.96
C THR A 190 -13.85 0.39 2.44
N PRO A 191 -14.13 0.33 1.12
CA PRO A 191 -14.98 -0.71 0.56
C PRO A 191 -14.54 -2.14 0.93
N LEU A 192 -13.22 -2.36 1.14
CA LEU A 192 -12.67 -3.63 1.60
C LEU A 192 -13.12 -3.96 3.03
N VAL A 193 -13.10 -2.98 3.94
CA VAL A 193 -13.54 -3.15 5.34
C VAL A 193 -15.06 -3.29 5.41
N ASP A 194 -15.81 -2.48 4.65
CA ASP A 194 -17.27 -2.57 4.62
C ASP A 194 -17.75 -3.97 4.16
N LYS A 195 -17.03 -4.60 3.22
CA LYS A 195 -17.29 -5.98 2.81
C LYS A 195 -16.97 -7.00 3.93
N GLN A 196 -15.94 -6.77 4.72
CA GLN A 196 -15.52 -7.68 5.79
C GLN A 196 -16.50 -7.70 6.97
N ILE A 197 -17.22 -6.62 7.23
CA ILE A 197 -18.13 -6.53 8.39
C ILE A 197 -19.18 -7.65 8.39
N PRO A 198 -20.01 -7.82 7.33
CA PRO A 198 -20.98 -8.91 7.29
C PRO A 198 -20.33 -10.30 7.20
N GLU A 199 -19.18 -10.44 6.54
CA GLU A 199 -18.44 -11.71 6.49
C GLU A 199 -17.98 -12.15 7.88
N GLN A 200 -17.42 -11.25 8.67
CA GLN A 200 -17.00 -11.52 10.04
C GLN A 200 -18.19 -11.73 10.97
N ALA A 201 -19.26 -10.96 10.83
CA ALA A 201 -20.49 -11.15 11.60
C ALA A 201 -21.03 -12.58 11.45
N LYS A 202 -21.10 -13.07 10.21
CA LYS A 202 -21.51 -14.44 9.90
C LYS A 202 -20.53 -15.48 10.47
N ALA A 203 -19.24 -15.29 10.29
CA ALA A 203 -18.20 -16.23 10.75
C ALA A 203 -18.13 -16.33 12.28
N LEU A 204 -18.40 -15.23 12.99
CA LEU A 204 -18.33 -15.15 14.45
C LEU A 204 -19.68 -15.36 15.13
N GLY A 205 -20.80 -15.38 14.40
CA GLY A 205 -22.15 -15.53 14.96
C GLY A 205 -22.60 -14.33 15.80
N ILE A 206 -22.16 -13.11 15.47
CA ILE A 206 -22.48 -11.86 16.19
C ILE A 206 -23.06 -10.81 15.24
N SER A 207 -23.57 -9.70 15.78
CA SER A 207 -24.10 -8.61 14.96
C SER A 207 -22.98 -7.83 14.25
N GLU A 208 -23.29 -7.15 13.14
CA GLU A 208 -22.36 -6.25 12.46
C GLU A 208 -21.89 -5.10 13.39
N ALA A 209 -22.77 -4.59 14.23
CA ALA A 209 -22.44 -3.58 15.23
C ALA A 209 -21.40 -4.10 16.25
N ASP A 210 -21.53 -5.38 16.65
CA ASP A 210 -20.56 -6.01 17.54
C ASP A 210 -19.22 -6.26 16.84
N VAL A 211 -19.22 -6.59 15.54
CA VAL A 211 -17.97 -6.68 14.76
C VAL A 211 -17.24 -5.34 14.79
N ILE A 212 -17.92 -4.24 14.52
CA ILE A 212 -17.31 -2.90 14.55
C ILE A 212 -16.77 -2.60 15.94
N LYS A 213 -17.63 -2.68 16.97
CA LYS A 213 -17.29 -2.24 18.33
C LYS A 213 -16.32 -3.17 19.05
N ASN A 214 -16.56 -4.48 18.98
CA ASN A 214 -15.90 -5.48 19.85
C ASN A 214 -14.80 -6.26 19.12
N VAL A 215 -14.67 -6.13 17.78
CA VAL A 215 -13.65 -6.82 17.00
C VAL A 215 -12.71 -5.81 16.32
N MET A 216 -13.27 -4.81 15.61
CA MET A 216 -12.44 -3.90 14.84
C MET A 216 -11.87 -2.74 15.68
N LEU A 217 -12.66 -2.13 16.54
CA LEU A 217 -12.29 -0.94 17.29
C LEU A 217 -11.96 -1.18 18.76
N ARG A 218 -12.09 -2.43 19.23
CA ARG A 218 -11.91 -2.78 20.63
C ARG A 218 -10.59 -2.34 21.24
N GLU A 219 -9.52 -2.47 20.49
CA GLU A 219 -8.14 -2.18 20.97
C GLU A 219 -7.70 -0.75 20.70
N THR A 220 -8.53 0.07 20.01
CA THR A 220 -8.24 1.50 19.83
C THR A 220 -8.52 2.27 21.12
N VAL A 221 -7.74 3.33 21.39
CA VAL A 221 -7.88 4.11 22.62
C VAL A 221 -9.10 5.05 22.62
N ASP A 222 -9.65 5.34 21.44
CA ASP A 222 -10.74 6.30 21.22
C ASP A 222 -11.98 5.70 20.54
N GLY A 223 -11.93 4.42 20.12
CA GLY A 223 -13.04 3.75 19.46
C GLY A 223 -13.26 4.19 18.00
N GLU A 224 -12.27 4.81 17.37
CA GLU A 224 -12.39 5.38 16.03
C GLU A 224 -11.65 4.58 14.96
N PHE A 225 -12.17 4.64 13.73
CA PHE A 225 -11.45 4.13 12.55
C PHE A 225 -10.32 5.08 12.14
N THR A 226 -9.17 4.54 11.77
CA THR A 226 -8.14 5.30 11.07
C THR A 226 -8.71 5.86 9.77
N THR A 227 -8.47 7.14 9.48
CA THR A 227 -8.97 7.76 8.26
C THR A 227 -8.04 7.53 7.06
N LEU A 228 -8.60 7.56 5.84
CA LEU A 228 -7.81 7.54 4.61
C LEU A 228 -6.78 8.68 4.59
N ALA A 229 -7.14 9.84 5.13
CA ALA A 229 -6.29 11.01 5.21
C ALA A 229 -5.08 10.80 6.13
N ASP A 230 -5.24 10.14 7.27
CA ASP A 230 -4.15 9.87 8.21
C ASP A 230 -3.12 8.92 7.58
N VAL A 231 -3.60 7.87 6.91
CA VAL A 231 -2.72 6.95 6.19
C VAL A 231 -1.99 7.68 5.06
N ALA A 232 -2.71 8.41 4.21
CA ALA A 232 -2.09 9.09 3.07
C ALA A 232 -1.08 10.17 3.48
N LYS A 233 -1.35 10.91 4.56
CA LYS A 233 -0.39 11.88 5.13
C LYS A 233 0.88 11.19 5.64
N THR A 234 0.74 10.06 6.32
CA THR A 234 1.88 9.26 6.80
C THR A 234 2.71 8.72 5.63
N VAL A 235 2.05 8.18 4.59
CA VAL A 235 2.72 7.73 3.37
C VAL A 235 3.45 8.88 2.68
N ALA A 236 2.81 10.06 2.56
CA ALA A 236 3.43 11.25 1.97
C ALA A 236 4.62 11.74 2.80
N PHE A 237 4.54 11.72 4.12
CA PHE A 237 5.64 12.04 5.03
C PHE A 237 6.85 11.13 4.77
N LEU A 238 6.67 9.81 4.76
CA LEU A 238 7.75 8.86 4.51
C LEU A 238 8.33 9.00 3.10
N SER A 239 7.48 9.26 2.11
CA SER A 239 7.88 9.42 0.72
C SER A 239 8.69 10.70 0.49
N GLY A 240 8.30 11.80 1.14
CA GLY A 240 8.93 13.11 1.01
C GLY A 240 10.08 13.39 1.99
N PHE A 241 10.47 12.42 2.83
CA PHE A 241 11.57 12.59 3.77
C PHE A 241 12.92 12.68 3.03
N GLU A 242 13.74 13.67 3.36
CA GLU A 242 14.87 14.09 2.49
C GLU A 242 16.18 13.34 2.76
N SER A 243 16.34 12.66 3.90
CA SER A 243 17.56 11.94 4.25
C SER A 243 17.31 10.44 4.42
N ASN A 244 18.39 9.65 4.46
CA ASN A 244 18.32 8.21 4.70
C ASN A 244 18.14 7.84 6.19
N ALA A 245 17.99 8.81 7.09
CA ALA A 245 17.83 8.55 8.53
C ALA A 245 16.54 7.76 8.83
N LEU A 246 15.51 7.91 8.00
CA LEU A 246 14.23 7.21 8.16
C LEU A 246 14.07 6.13 7.08
N THR A 247 14.65 4.95 7.34
CA THR A 247 14.57 3.78 6.45
C THR A 247 14.50 2.48 7.26
N GLY A 248 13.91 1.43 6.72
CA GLY A 248 13.74 0.13 7.37
C GLY A 248 12.72 0.13 8.51
N GLN A 249 11.93 1.18 8.66
CA GLN A 249 10.98 1.37 9.75
C GLN A 249 9.57 0.90 9.39
N SER A 250 8.80 0.57 10.43
CA SER A 250 7.34 0.42 10.33
C SER A 250 6.69 1.48 11.19
N VAL A 251 5.72 2.20 10.61
CA VAL A 251 5.01 3.29 11.27
C VAL A 251 3.55 2.87 11.47
N LEU A 252 3.14 2.72 12.71
CA LEU A 252 1.78 2.38 13.10
C LEU A 252 0.87 3.62 13.00
N VAL A 253 -0.30 3.45 12.38
CA VAL A 253 -1.36 4.46 12.26
C VAL A 253 -2.66 3.78 12.71
N THR A 254 -2.83 3.58 14.02
CA THR A 254 -3.73 2.56 14.57
C THR A 254 -4.60 3.04 15.72
N HIS A 255 -4.65 4.33 16.03
CA HIS A 255 -5.33 4.86 17.22
C HIS A 255 -4.92 4.13 18.52
N GLY A 256 -3.60 3.86 18.67
CA GLY A 256 -3.06 3.19 19.85
C GLY A 256 -3.40 1.70 19.98
N TRP A 257 -4.01 1.06 18.98
CA TRP A 257 -4.26 -0.38 19.00
C TRP A 257 -2.97 -1.18 19.23
N SER A 258 -1.89 -0.81 18.58
CA SER A 258 -0.58 -1.46 18.75
C SER A 258 0.48 -0.37 18.95
N MET A 259 1.34 -0.56 19.96
CA MET A 259 2.38 0.39 20.37
C MET A 259 3.71 -0.37 20.53
N HIS A 260 4.68 -0.14 19.63
CA HIS A 260 6.01 -0.78 19.65
C HIS A 260 7.13 0.25 19.53
#